data_32c8ab1445c2236a33aefbb3fe5d2f63
#
_entry.id   32c8ab1445c2236a33aefbb3fe5d2f63
#
_cell.length_a   1.000
_cell.length_b   1.000
_cell.length_c   1.000
_cell.angle_alpha   90.00
_cell.angle_beta   90.00
_cell.angle_gamma   90.00
#
_symmetry.space_group_name_H-M   'P 1'
#
loop_
_entity.id
_entity.type
_entity.pdbx_description
1 polymer ?
#
loop_
_entity_poly.entity_id
_entity_poly.type
_entity_poly.pdbx_seq_one_letter_code
_entity_poly.pdbx_strand_id
1 'polypeptide(L)'
;MAIVKVGWSGGKDSTATVLLHLKRGDKVKAVCYIPMFTNEIPLILKDHYEFILKTADYFRSLGAEVFIVSGMTYVDYVLHRATRGKHKGRIFGFPCFIRGQCGFKRDSKIKACEQCDVGYYDYEALGIAWDEKSRHNQLNDKKRSILVEEKYTQVDCALLCLNHNVYSPVYNGRKRDGCALCFNAKADERRRWFLDYPEAFNILLNLQDTVRAEIPDMYPLRNYKWFIEPNYQLSFWDEPKCTIN
;
A
#
# COMPACT_ATOMS: atom_id res chain seq x y z
N MET A 1 -4.05 -27.23 13.69
CA MET A 1 -4.19 -25.82 14.12
C MET A 1 -2.78 -25.22 14.14
N ALA A 2 -2.50 -24.29 13.25
CA ALA A 2 -1.21 -23.60 13.16
C ALA A 2 -1.32 -22.17 13.71
N ILE A 3 -0.18 -21.56 14.04
CA ILE A 3 -0.08 -20.12 14.32
C ILE A 3 0.46 -19.46 13.05
N VAL A 4 -0.31 -18.60 12.42
CA VAL A 4 -0.01 -18.09 11.07
C VAL A 4 0.11 -16.58 11.07
N LYS A 5 1.25 -16.06 10.58
CA LYS A 5 1.41 -14.63 10.30
C LYS A 5 0.88 -14.34 8.89
N VAL A 6 -0.16 -13.52 8.76
CA VAL A 6 -0.72 -13.14 7.47
C VAL A 6 -0.33 -11.72 7.12
N GLY A 7 0.35 -11.53 5.99
CA GLY A 7 0.57 -10.21 5.41
C GLY A 7 -0.73 -9.68 4.79
N TRP A 8 -1.46 -8.85 5.52
CA TRP A 8 -2.76 -8.32 5.09
C TRP A 8 -2.62 -6.89 4.56
N SER A 9 -3.19 -6.60 3.40
CA SER A 9 -3.12 -5.28 2.75
C SER A 9 -4.48 -4.59 2.59
N GLY A 10 -5.58 -5.21 3.06
CA GLY A 10 -6.94 -4.80 2.75
C GLY A 10 -7.41 -5.21 1.34
N GLY A 11 -6.53 -5.79 0.52
CA GLY A 11 -6.90 -6.35 -0.78
C GLY A 11 -7.64 -7.68 -0.65
N LYS A 12 -8.48 -8.02 -1.65
CA LYS A 12 -9.35 -9.20 -1.64
C LYS A 12 -8.62 -10.52 -1.34
N ASP A 13 -7.45 -10.73 -1.94
CA ASP A 13 -6.72 -11.99 -1.81
C ASP A 13 -6.13 -12.16 -0.40
N SER A 14 -5.54 -11.09 0.15
CA SER A 14 -5.03 -11.12 1.53
C SER A 14 -6.15 -11.19 2.57
N THR A 15 -7.31 -10.59 2.29
CA THR A 15 -8.52 -10.66 3.15
C THR A 15 -9.09 -12.09 3.13
N ALA A 16 -9.21 -12.71 1.95
CA ALA A 16 -9.61 -14.09 1.81
C ALA A 16 -8.66 -15.06 2.54
N THR A 17 -7.34 -14.79 2.50
CA THR A 17 -6.34 -15.56 3.23
C THR A 17 -6.60 -15.56 4.72
N VAL A 18 -6.89 -14.40 5.33
CA VAL A 18 -7.24 -14.30 6.76
C VAL A 18 -8.50 -15.13 7.06
N LEU A 19 -9.56 -14.96 6.27
CA LEU A 19 -10.84 -15.64 6.47
C LEU A 19 -10.71 -17.17 6.39
N LEU A 20 -9.96 -17.68 5.42
CA LEU A 20 -9.76 -19.12 5.24
C LEU A 20 -8.95 -19.73 6.38
N HIS A 21 -7.90 -19.05 6.86
CA HIS A 21 -7.16 -19.53 8.03
C HIS A 21 -8.03 -19.54 9.30
N LEU A 22 -8.84 -18.51 9.53
CA LEU A 22 -9.80 -18.49 10.64
C LEU A 22 -10.82 -19.61 10.51
N LYS A 23 -11.38 -19.85 9.32
CA LYS A 23 -12.30 -20.95 9.03
C LYS A 23 -11.67 -22.32 9.29
N ARG A 24 -10.38 -22.48 8.99
CA ARG A 24 -9.61 -23.70 9.25
C ARG A 24 -9.30 -23.90 10.74
N GLY A 25 -9.56 -22.91 11.58
CA GLY A 25 -9.30 -22.91 13.02
C GLY A 25 -7.85 -22.58 13.39
N ASP A 26 -7.08 -21.98 12.49
CA ASP A 26 -5.72 -21.51 12.77
C ASP A 26 -5.73 -20.24 13.65
N LYS A 27 -4.70 -20.06 14.47
CA LYS A 27 -4.47 -18.79 15.16
C LYS A 27 -3.85 -17.79 14.19
N VAL A 28 -4.58 -16.75 13.86
CA VAL A 28 -4.17 -15.76 12.87
C VAL A 28 -3.60 -14.52 13.51
N LYS A 29 -2.41 -14.12 13.06
CA LYS A 29 -1.72 -12.85 13.35
C LYS A 29 -1.63 -12.04 12.07
N ALA A 30 -2.63 -11.18 11.81
CA ALA A 30 -2.70 -10.36 10.61
C ALA A 30 -1.89 -9.07 10.78
N VAL A 31 -0.93 -8.83 9.91
CA VAL A 31 -0.11 -7.60 9.90
C VAL A 31 -0.50 -6.76 8.70
N CYS A 32 -1.08 -5.58 8.95
CA CYS A 32 -1.47 -4.62 7.94
C CYS A 32 -0.54 -3.41 7.99
N TYR A 33 0.18 -3.16 6.90
CA TYR A 33 0.94 -1.95 6.73
C TYR A 33 0.11 -0.87 6.05
N ILE A 34 -0.01 0.29 6.71
CA ILE A 34 -0.62 1.49 6.15
C ILE A 34 0.47 2.50 5.81
N PRO A 35 0.68 2.84 4.52
CA PRO A 35 1.60 3.89 4.15
C PRO A 35 1.05 5.25 4.58
N MET A 36 1.90 6.07 5.22
CA MET A 36 1.55 7.41 5.66
C MET A 36 2.23 8.46 4.78
N PHE A 37 1.51 9.52 4.42
CA PHE A 37 2.07 10.72 3.79
C PHE A 37 2.74 11.60 4.82
N THR A 38 2.02 11.97 5.87
CA THR A 38 2.50 12.57 7.12
C THR A 38 2.09 11.66 8.29
N ASN A 39 2.34 12.04 9.53
CA ASN A 39 1.86 11.26 10.69
C ASN A 39 0.33 11.22 10.80
N GLU A 40 -0.39 12.14 10.17
CA GLU A 40 -1.84 12.29 10.25
C GLU A 40 -2.55 11.87 8.96
N ILE A 41 -1.88 11.98 7.81
CA ILE A 41 -2.47 11.76 6.49
C ILE A 41 -2.02 10.42 5.94
N PRO A 42 -2.92 9.43 5.75
CA PRO A 42 -2.58 8.18 5.09
C PRO A 42 -2.32 8.41 3.59
N LEU A 43 -1.37 7.66 3.03
CA LEU A 43 -1.00 7.71 1.61
C LEU A 43 -1.85 6.74 0.76
N ILE A 44 -3.04 6.44 1.21
CA ILE A 44 -4.07 5.66 0.51
C ILE A 44 -5.38 6.43 0.54
N LEU A 45 -6.33 6.04 -0.26
CA LEU A 45 -7.63 6.68 -0.31
C LEU A 45 -8.38 6.49 1.01
N LYS A 46 -9.18 7.47 1.36
CA LYS A 46 -9.90 7.54 2.62
C LYS A 46 -10.86 6.36 2.80
N ASP A 47 -11.61 6.03 1.77
CA ASP A 47 -12.55 4.89 1.81
C ASP A 47 -11.83 3.55 2.05
N HIS A 48 -10.63 3.37 1.48
CA HIS A 48 -9.81 2.17 1.70
C HIS A 48 -9.20 2.17 3.10
N TYR A 49 -8.76 3.31 3.59
CA TYR A 49 -8.25 3.45 4.95
C TYR A 49 -9.31 3.08 6.00
N GLU A 50 -10.51 3.65 5.88
CA GLU A 50 -11.64 3.35 6.76
C GLU A 50 -12.08 1.89 6.68
N PHE A 51 -12.06 1.33 5.47
CA PHE A 51 -12.33 -0.09 5.25
C PHE A 51 -11.33 -0.99 5.99
N ILE A 52 -10.02 -0.68 5.93
CA ILE A 52 -9.00 -1.43 6.65
C ILE A 52 -9.28 -1.43 8.15
N LEU A 53 -9.62 -0.27 8.74
CA LEU A 53 -9.90 -0.16 10.17
C LEU A 53 -11.12 -1.00 10.56
N LYS A 54 -12.22 -0.88 9.84
CA LYS A 54 -13.45 -1.67 10.08
C LYS A 54 -13.21 -3.17 9.92
N THR A 55 -12.45 -3.57 8.89
CA THR A 55 -12.14 -4.98 8.65
C THR A 55 -11.20 -5.54 9.71
N ALA A 56 -10.28 -4.73 10.24
CA ALA A 56 -9.44 -5.13 11.35
C ALA A 56 -10.27 -5.47 12.60
N ASP A 57 -11.28 -4.64 12.92
CA ASP A 57 -12.18 -4.89 14.04
C ASP A 57 -13.05 -6.14 13.81
N TYR A 58 -13.51 -6.35 12.59
CA TYR A 58 -14.20 -7.57 12.21
C TYR A 58 -13.32 -8.81 12.40
N PHE A 59 -12.06 -8.78 11.97
CA PHE A 59 -11.15 -9.90 12.20
C PHE A 59 -10.85 -10.16 13.67
N ARG A 60 -10.72 -9.10 14.48
CA ARG A 60 -10.59 -9.22 15.94
C ARG A 60 -11.80 -9.90 16.55
N SER A 61 -13.01 -9.57 16.10
CA SER A 61 -14.26 -10.21 16.56
C SER A 61 -14.32 -11.70 16.19
N LEU A 62 -13.60 -12.12 15.15
CA LEU A 62 -13.45 -13.53 14.76
C LEU A 62 -12.30 -14.26 15.48
N GLY A 63 -11.57 -13.57 16.37
CA GLY A 63 -10.49 -14.15 17.16
C GLY A 63 -9.08 -13.99 16.54
N ALA A 64 -8.90 -13.18 15.49
CA ALA A 64 -7.58 -12.86 14.99
C ALA A 64 -6.88 -11.78 15.84
N GLU A 65 -5.56 -11.89 15.99
CA GLU A 65 -4.74 -10.78 16.42
C GLU A 65 -4.41 -9.90 15.20
N VAL A 66 -4.75 -8.61 15.25
CA VAL A 66 -4.52 -7.69 14.12
C VAL A 66 -3.61 -6.55 14.53
N PHE A 67 -2.48 -6.45 13.84
CA PHE A 67 -1.46 -5.44 14.00
C PHE A 67 -1.53 -4.45 12.82
N ILE A 68 -1.84 -3.19 13.10
CA ILE A 68 -1.76 -2.12 12.12
C ILE A 68 -0.46 -1.39 12.34
N VAL A 69 0.40 -1.38 11.33
CA VAL A 69 1.74 -0.79 11.41
C VAL A 69 1.92 0.27 10.33
N SER A 70 2.66 1.29 10.66
CA SER A 70 3.19 2.29 9.74
C SER A 70 4.69 2.42 9.95
N GLY A 71 5.39 2.86 8.93
CA GLY A 71 6.83 3.12 9.02
C GLY A 71 7.11 4.61 8.80
N MET A 72 8.32 4.89 8.30
CA MET A 72 8.70 6.24 7.90
C MET A 72 7.63 6.84 6.98
N THR A 73 7.21 8.08 7.22
CA THR A 73 6.25 8.77 6.36
C THR A 73 6.84 9.08 4.99
N TYR A 74 5.99 9.40 4.02
CA TYR A 74 6.45 9.76 2.68
C TYR A 74 7.28 11.06 2.71
N VAL A 75 6.84 12.06 3.48
CA VAL A 75 7.56 13.32 3.67
C VAL A 75 8.93 13.08 4.30
N ASP A 76 8.99 12.30 5.39
CA ASP A 76 10.26 11.96 6.04
C ASP A 76 11.19 11.19 5.11
N TYR A 77 10.66 10.28 4.29
CA TYR A 77 11.45 9.57 3.29
C TYR A 77 12.07 10.53 2.28
N VAL A 78 11.30 11.46 1.74
CA VAL A 78 11.78 12.41 0.72
C VAL A 78 12.88 13.32 1.29
N LEU A 79 12.70 13.77 2.53
CA LEU A 79 13.64 14.65 3.22
C LEU A 79 14.80 13.91 3.90
N HIS A 80 14.75 12.57 3.97
CA HIS A 80 15.80 11.78 4.59
C HIS A 80 17.15 12.00 3.93
N ARG A 81 18.19 12.28 4.71
CA ARG A 81 19.54 12.50 4.20
C ARG A 81 20.33 11.20 4.16
N ALA A 82 20.98 10.95 3.04
CA ALA A 82 21.86 9.80 2.88
C ALA A 82 23.03 9.90 3.86
N THR A 83 23.24 8.87 4.67
CA THR A 83 24.29 8.84 5.70
C THR A 83 25.63 8.34 5.19
N ARG A 84 25.67 7.71 4.00
CA ARG A 84 26.86 7.09 3.41
C ARG A 84 26.78 7.06 1.88
N GLY A 85 27.91 6.71 1.25
CA GLY A 85 28.04 6.59 -0.20
C GLY A 85 28.23 7.92 -0.92
N LYS A 86 28.16 7.87 -2.25
CA LYS A 86 28.41 9.01 -3.16
C LYS A 86 27.48 10.22 -2.88
N HIS A 87 26.30 9.96 -2.35
CA HIS A 87 25.27 10.98 -2.11
C HIS A 87 25.12 11.34 -0.63
N LYS A 88 26.15 11.07 0.22
CA LYS A 88 26.13 11.43 1.64
C LYS A 88 25.76 12.90 1.84
N GLY A 89 24.82 13.17 2.75
CA GLY A 89 24.31 14.49 3.09
C GLY A 89 23.17 15.01 2.19
N ARG A 90 22.98 14.42 1.00
CA ARG A 90 21.88 14.80 0.10
C ARG A 90 20.57 14.14 0.55
N ILE A 91 19.45 14.81 0.34
CA ILE A 91 18.13 14.23 0.57
C ILE A 91 17.84 13.11 -0.45
N PHE A 92 16.95 12.17 -0.08
CA PHE A 92 16.57 11.08 -0.98
C PHE A 92 15.78 11.57 -2.21
N GLY A 93 14.98 12.62 -2.02
CA GLY A 93 14.03 13.06 -3.02
C GLY A 93 12.86 12.08 -3.21
N PHE A 94 12.07 12.33 -4.25
CA PHE A 94 10.89 11.51 -4.52
C PHE A 94 11.24 10.05 -4.79
N PRO A 95 10.43 9.10 -4.26
CA PRO A 95 10.68 7.68 -4.47
C PRO A 95 10.74 7.33 -5.95
N CYS A 96 11.68 6.49 -6.32
CA CYS A 96 11.81 5.98 -7.67
C CYS A 96 11.93 4.45 -7.67
N PHE A 97 11.63 3.83 -8.81
CA PHE A 97 11.90 2.41 -9.03
C PHE A 97 13.37 2.22 -9.42
N ILE A 98 14.13 1.64 -8.51
CA ILE A 98 15.51 1.23 -8.78
C ILE A 98 15.53 -0.30 -8.74
N ARG A 99 15.97 -0.93 -9.82
CA ARG A 99 16.06 -2.40 -9.93
C ARG A 99 14.74 -3.11 -9.57
N GLY A 100 13.61 -2.56 -10.00
CA GLY A 100 12.29 -3.16 -9.76
C GLY A 100 11.70 -2.93 -8.36
N GLN A 101 12.38 -2.18 -7.49
CA GLN A 101 11.87 -1.88 -6.15
C GLN A 101 11.67 -0.39 -5.93
N CYS A 102 10.58 -0.03 -5.26
CA CYS A 102 10.33 1.31 -4.76
C CYS A 102 11.12 1.54 -3.47
N GLY A 103 11.95 2.61 -3.43
CA GLY A 103 12.75 2.95 -2.25
C GLY A 103 11.89 3.19 -1.01
N PHE A 104 10.77 3.90 -1.16
CA PHE A 104 9.83 4.12 -0.06
C PHE A 104 9.23 2.80 0.47
N LYS A 105 8.85 1.86 -0.42
CA LYS A 105 8.39 0.53 0.01
C LYS A 105 9.45 -0.21 0.84
N ARG A 106 10.72 -0.13 0.43
CA ARG A 106 11.82 -0.77 1.15
C ARG A 106 12.02 -0.17 2.54
N ASP A 107 12.10 1.15 2.62
CA ASP A 107 12.53 1.84 3.84
C ASP A 107 11.38 2.11 4.82
N SER A 108 10.14 2.10 4.36
CA SER A 108 8.97 2.24 5.22
C SER A 108 8.27 0.89 5.44
N LYS A 109 7.67 0.30 4.40
CA LYS A 109 6.85 -0.93 4.56
C LYS A 109 7.65 -2.13 5.08
N ILE A 110 8.77 -2.45 4.41
CA ILE A 110 9.52 -3.68 4.74
C ILE A 110 10.03 -3.58 6.17
N LYS A 111 10.70 -2.48 6.52
CA LYS A 111 11.23 -2.27 7.87
C LYS A 111 10.14 -2.30 8.94
N ALA A 112 9.00 -1.62 8.72
CA ALA A 112 7.91 -1.62 9.70
C ALA A 112 7.33 -3.03 9.92
N CYS A 113 7.16 -3.81 8.84
CA CYS A 113 6.66 -5.18 8.96
C CYS A 113 7.68 -6.14 9.62
N GLU A 114 8.98 -5.91 9.42
CA GLU A 114 10.06 -6.68 10.06
C GLU A 114 10.21 -6.34 11.56
N GLN A 115 10.01 -5.07 11.91
CA GLN A 115 10.09 -4.58 13.29
C GLN A 115 8.82 -4.87 14.12
N CYS A 116 7.72 -5.25 13.45
CA CYS A 116 6.49 -5.61 14.15
C CYS A 116 6.68 -6.94 14.89
N ASP A 117 6.79 -6.87 16.21
CA ASP A 117 6.86 -8.07 17.04
C ASP A 117 5.47 -8.71 17.14
N VAL A 118 5.27 -9.75 16.37
CA VAL A 118 4.06 -10.58 16.43
C VAL A 118 4.25 -11.84 17.27
N GLY A 119 5.42 -11.99 17.90
CA GLY A 119 5.82 -13.20 18.61
C GLY A 119 5.94 -14.42 17.69
N TYR A 120 5.87 -15.63 18.26
CA TYR A 120 6.03 -16.88 17.50
C TYR A 120 4.91 -17.11 16.47
N TYR A 121 5.27 -17.65 15.31
CA TYR A 121 4.39 -18.20 14.29
C TYR A 121 5.09 -19.35 13.53
N ASP A 122 4.31 -20.28 13.01
CA ASP A 122 4.82 -21.45 12.27
C ASP A 122 5.28 -21.08 10.86
N TYR A 123 4.50 -20.23 10.15
CA TYR A 123 4.82 -19.74 8.81
C TYR A 123 4.11 -18.43 8.48
N GLU A 124 4.60 -17.76 7.45
CA GLU A 124 3.99 -16.56 6.87
C GLU A 124 3.02 -16.97 5.74
N ALA A 125 1.77 -16.50 5.80
CA ALA A 125 0.78 -16.71 4.76
C ALA A 125 0.70 -15.49 3.84
N LEU A 126 0.77 -15.74 2.54
CA LEU A 126 0.72 -14.74 1.48
C LEU A 126 -0.60 -14.86 0.70
N GLY A 127 -1.23 -13.72 0.42
CA GLY A 127 -2.41 -13.64 -0.46
C GLY A 127 -2.00 -13.77 -1.92
N ILE A 128 -1.62 -14.97 -2.35
CA ILE A 128 -1.31 -15.32 -3.74
C ILE A 128 -2.38 -16.29 -4.20
N ALA A 129 -3.21 -15.88 -5.15
CA ALA A 129 -4.31 -16.69 -5.66
C ALA A 129 -3.80 -17.84 -6.57
N TRP A 130 -4.62 -18.87 -6.71
CA TRP A 130 -4.29 -20.04 -7.54
C TRP A 130 -4.00 -19.71 -9.00
N ASP A 131 -4.68 -18.71 -9.55
CA ASP A 131 -4.51 -18.25 -10.94
C ASP A 131 -3.32 -17.28 -11.13
N GLU A 132 -2.63 -16.83 -10.05
CA GLU A 132 -1.42 -16.04 -10.12
C GLU A 132 -0.13 -16.88 -10.24
N LYS A 133 -0.05 -17.75 -11.23
CA LYS A 133 1.03 -18.74 -11.41
C LYS A 133 2.44 -18.16 -11.38
N SER A 134 2.62 -16.94 -11.93
CA SER A 134 3.92 -16.26 -11.96
C SER A 134 4.45 -15.88 -10.57
N ARG A 135 3.59 -15.88 -9.56
CA ARG A 135 3.93 -15.55 -8.17
C ARG A 135 4.17 -16.76 -7.28
N HIS A 136 3.88 -17.97 -7.76
CA HIS A 136 4.05 -19.20 -6.97
C HIS A 136 5.52 -19.47 -6.61
N ASN A 137 6.47 -18.94 -7.37
CA ASN A 137 7.91 -19.00 -7.05
C ASN A 137 8.31 -18.27 -5.76
N GLN A 138 7.41 -17.46 -5.18
CA GLN A 138 7.61 -16.80 -3.89
C GLN A 138 7.26 -17.72 -2.70
N LEU A 139 6.62 -18.86 -2.96
CA LEU A 139 6.18 -19.82 -1.94
C LEU A 139 7.31 -20.80 -1.60
N ASN A 140 7.40 -21.17 -0.35
CA ASN A 140 8.33 -22.17 0.20
C ASN A 140 7.81 -22.63 1.58
N ASP A 141 8.58 -23.44 2.31
CA ASP A 141 8.16 -23.99 3.60
C ASP A 141 7.81 -22.93 4.66
N LYS A 142 8.45 -21.73 4.58
CA LYS A 142 8.21 -20.61 5.49
C LYS A 142 7.18 -19.62 4.98
N LYS A 143 6.86 -19.64 3.69
CA LYS A 143 5.92 -18.74 3.02
C LYS A 143 4.93 -19.55 2.21
N ARG A 144 3.70 -19.66 2.71
CA ARG A 144 2.65 -20.49 2.11
C ARG A 144 1.48 -19.65 1.62
N SER A 145 0.64 -20.22 0.79
CA SER A 145 -0.64 -19.62 0.42
C SER A 145 -1.74 -20.66 0.51
N ILE A 146 -2.66 -20.47 1.44
CA ILE A 146 -3.88 -21.28 1.56
C ILE A 146 -4.73 -21.19 0.28
N LEU A 147 -4.68 -20.04 -0.42
CA LEU A 147 -5.39 -19.87 -1.70
C LEU A 147 -4.86 -20.82 -2.78
N VAL A 148 -3.55 -21.07 -2.78
CA VAL A 148 -2.93 -22.04 -3.71
C VAL A 148 -3.24 -23.47 -3.26
N GLU A 149 -3.14 -23.77 -1.97
CA GLU A 149 -3.44 -25.07 -1.40
C GLU A 149 -4.89 -25.50 -1.68
N GLU A 150 -5.84 -24.60 -1.52
CA GLU A 150 -7.27 -24.86 -1.70
C GLU A 150 -7.81 -24.46 -3.08
N LYS A 151 -6.90 -24.05 -4.01
CA LYS A 151 -7.21 -23.67 -5.42
C LYS A 151 -8.18 -22.50 -5.56
N TYR A 152 -8.16 -21.54 -4.63
CA TYR A 152 -8.94 -20.30 -4.72
C TYR A 152 -8.37 -19.37 -5.78
N THR A 153 -9.19 -19.01 -6.75
CA THR A 153 -8.89 -17.98 -7.76
C THR A 153 -9.15 -16.59 -7.21
N GLN A 154 -8.70 -15.55 -7.93
CA GLN A 154 -9.01 -14.17 -7.58
C GLN A 154 -10.52 -13.88 -7.53
N VAL A 155 -11.32 -14.59 -8.34
CA VAL A 155 -12.78 -14.50 -8.34
C VAL A 155 -13.35 -15.11 -7.07
N ASP A 156 -12.88 -16.29 -6.67
CA ASP A 156 -13.31 -16.96 -5.44
C ASP A 156 -12.98 -16.12 -4.22
N CYS A 157 -11.79 -15.49 -4.19
CA CYS A 157 -11.40 -14.53 -3.14
C CYS A 157 -12.38 -13.34 -3.06
N ALA A 158 -12.78 -12.79 -4.20
CA ALA A 158 -13.73 -11.67 -4.25
C ALA A 158 -15.10 -12.10 -3.72
N LEU A 159 -15.62 -13.25 -4.14
CA LEU A 159 -16.88 -13.81 -3.67
C LEU A 159 -16.85 -14.10 -2.17
N LEU A 160 -15.77 -14.66 -1.66
CA LEU A 160 -15.61 -14.89 -0.22
C LEU A 160 -15.65 -13.58 0.56
N CYS A 161 -14.95 -12.54 0.10
CA CYS A 161 -14.98 -11.23 0.73
C CYS A 161 -16.37 -10.58 0.69
N LEU A 162 -17.10 -10.71 -0.42
CA LEU A 162 -18.47 -10.23 -0.56
C LEU A 162 -19.43 -10.92 0.43
N ASN A 163 -19.32 -12.24 0.55
CA ASN A 163 -20.16 -13.03 1.47
C ASN A 163 -19.94 -12.65 2.95
N HIS A 164 -18.77 -12.15 3.28
CA HIS A 164 -18.43 -11.66 4.62
C HIS A 164 -18.61 -10.14 4.79
N ASN A 165 -19.09 -9.41 3.78
CA ASN A 165 -19.20 -7.94 3.75
C ASN A 165 -17.86 -7.22 3.98
N VAL A 166 -16.76 -7.83 3.58
CA VAL A 166 -15.38 -7.28 3.68
C VAL A 166 -14.71 -7.20 2.30
N TYR A 167 -15.46 -6.86 1.28
CA TYR A 167 -14.93 -6.55 -0.04
C TYR A 167 -14.51 -5.08 -0.11
N SER A 168 -13.23 -4.84 -0.42
CA SER A 168 -12.68 -3.49 -0.37
C SER A 168 -13.29 -2.56 -1.42
N PRO A 169 -13.70 -1.33 -1.04
CA PRO A 169 -14.23 -0.33 -1.96
C PRO A 169 -13.21 0.12 -3.01
N VAL A 170 -11.93 -0.17 -2.81
CA VAL A 170 -10.86 0.12 -3.78
C VAL A 170 -11.11 -0.53 -5.14
N TYR A 171 -11.84 -1.66 -5.17
CA TYR A 171 -12.17 -2.36 -6.42
C TYR A 171 -13.36 -1.76 -7.17
N ASN A 172 -14.04 -0.76 -6.61
CA ASN A 172 -15.07 0.00 -7.31
C ASN A 172 -14.38 0.94 -8.32
N GLY A 173 -14.16 0.43 -9.54
CA GLY A 173 -13.49 1.15 -10.62
C GLY A 173 -11.97 1.12 -10.62
N ARG A 174 -11.32 0.33 -9.74
CA ARG A 174 -9.86 0.19 -9.68
C ARG A 174 -9.42 -1.26 -9.67
N LYS A 175 -8.13 -1.45 -9.97
CA LYS A 175 -7.50 -2.77 -10.01
C LYS A 175 -6.46 -2.97 -8.91
N ARG A 176 -6.21 -1.97 -8.05
CA ARG A 176 -5.10 -2.00 -7.07
C ARG A 176 -5.39 -1.16 -5.82
N ASP A 177 -4.73 -1.54 -4.74
CA ASP A 177 -4.79 -0.95 -3.40
C ASP A 177 -3.49 -0.23 -2.99
N GLY A 178 -2.73 0.29 -3.96
CA GLY A 178 -1.42 0.88 -3.71
C GLY A 178 -1.45 2.33 -3.21
N CYS A 179 -0.25 2.87 -2.90
CA CYS A 179 -0.07 4.26 -2.51
C CYS A 179 -0.61 5.23 -3.57
N ALA A 180 -1.29 6.29 -3.15
CA ALA A 180 -1.86 7.31 -4.03
C ALA A 180 -0.81 8.04 -4.87
N LEU A 181 0.37 8.31 -4.30
CA LEU A 181 1.51 8.93 -5.00
C LEU A 181 2.47 7.91 -5.62
N CYS A 182 2.00 6.71 -5.95
CA CYS A 182 2.79 5.72 -6.65
C CYS A 182 2.93 6.06 -8.15
N PHE A 183 4.08 5.73 -8.77
CA PHE A 183 4.22 5.89 -10.24
C PHE A 183 3.18 5.13 -11.04
N ASN A 184 2.71 3.99 -10.51
CA ASN A 184 1.69 3.18 -11.13
C ASN A 184 0.27 3.66 -10.79
N ALA A 185 0.12 4.72 -9.97
CA ALA A 185 -1.18 5.32 -9.70
C ALA A 185 -1.65 6.10 -10.92
N LYS A 186 -2.91 5.92 -11.27
CA LYS A 186 -3.55 6.71 -12.32
C LYS A 186 -3.78 8.15 -11.84
N ALA A 187 -3.95 9.08 -12.79
CA ALA A 187 -4.22 10.47 -12.46
C ALA A 187 -5.48 10.61 -11.58
N ASP A 188 -6.54 9.86 -11.91
CA ASP A 188 -7.79 9.86 -11.13
C ASP A 188 -7.63 9.39 -9.69
N GLU A 189 -6.76 8.40 -9.44
CA GLU A 189 -6.48 7.92 -8.07
C GLU A 189 -5.82 9.03 -7.25
N ARG A 190 -4.88 9.75 -7.83
CA ARG A 190 -4.19 10.89 -7.19
C ARG A 190 -5.13 12.05 -6.95
N ARG A 191 -5.94 12.40 -7.97
CA ARG A 191 -6.94 13.46 -7.87
C ARG A 191 -7.91 13.20 -6.72
N ARG A 192 -8.46 11.97 -6.65
CA ARG A 192 -9.37 11.58 -5.58
C ARG A 192 -8.69 11.65 -4.21
N TRP A 193 -7.44 11.22 -4.10
CA TRP A 193 -6.69 11.31 -2.85
C TRP A 193 -6.51 12.76 -2.38
N PHE A 194 -6.24 13.70 -3.27
CA PHE A 194 -6.18 15.12 -2.91
C PHE A 194 -7.56 15.72 -2.58
N LEU A 195 -8.63 15.19 -3.14
CA LEU A 195 -9.98 15.58 -2.73
C LEU A 195 -10.30 15.07 -1.32
N ASP A 196 -9.82 13.89 -0.98
CA ASP A 196 -9.97 13.32 0.37
C ASP A 196 -9.07 14.04 1.41
N TYR A 197 -7.91 14.58 0.99
CA TYR A 197 -6.89 15.23 1.84
C TYR A 197 -6.34 16.51 1.17
N PRO A 198 -7.12 17.60 1.13
CA PRO A 198 -6.73 18.83 0.41
C PRO A 198 -5.44 19.45 0.93
N GLU A 199 -5.18 19.36 2.22
CA GLU A 199 -3.95 19.85 2.87
C GLU A 199 -2.69 19.17 2.34
N ALA A 200 -2.78 17.92 1.91
CA ALA A 200 -1.66 17.18 1.35
C ALA A 200 -1.10 17.81 0.07
N PHE A 201 -1.92 18.53 -0.67
CA PHE A 201 -1.51 19.19 -1.90
C PHE A 201 -0.49 20.29 -1.63
N ASN A 202 -0.74 21.17 -0.66
CA ASN A 202 0.17 22.26 -0.29
C ASN A 202 1.48 21.72 0.31
N ILE A 203 1.37 20.67 1.15
CA ILE A 203 2.56 19.99 1.70
C ILE A 203 3.41 19.42 0.55
N LEU A 204 2.79 18.82 -0.45
CA LEU A 204 3.50 18.25 -1.58
C LEU A 204 4.16 19.32 -2.46
N LEU A 205 3.53 20.48 -2.67
CA LEU A 205 4.13 21.61 -3.40
C LEU A 205 5.40 22.10 -2.68
N ASN A 206 5.31 22.37 -1.38
CA ASN A 206 6.45 22.79 -0.58
C ASN A 206 7.59 21.76 -0.59
N LEU A 207 7.23 20.48 -0.51
CA LEU A 207 8.19 19.36 -0.60
C LEU A 207 8.88 19.33 -1.96
N GLN A 208 8.14 19.60 -3.03
CA GLN A 208 8.66 19.70 -4.39
C GLN A 208 9.67 20.83 -4.55
N ASP A 209 9.37 22.02 -4.00
CA ASP A 209 10.28 23.16 -4.06
C ASP A 209 11.56 22.90 -3.27
N THR A 210 11.46 22.24 -2.11
CA THR A 210 12.62 21.79 -1.34
C THR A 210 13.48 20.81 -2.13
N VAL A 211 12.87 19.82 -2.80
CA VAL A 211 13.60 18.84 -3.62
C VAL A 211 14.29 19.54 -4.80
N ARG A 212 13.64 20.50 -5.45
CA ARG A 212 14.26 21.28 -6.54
C ARG A 212 15.48 22.06 -6.07
N ALA A 213 15.39 22.69 -4.92
CA ALA A 213 16.48 23.50 -4.38
C ALA A 213 17.68 22.63 -3.98
N GLU A 214 17.44 21.47 -3.34
CA GLU A 214 18.51 20.64 -2.78
C GLU A 214 19.14 19.67 -3.78
N ILE A 215 18.38 19.16 -4.75
CA ILE A 215 18.84 18.16 -5.73
C ILE A 215 18.33 18.45 -7.14
N PRO A 216 18.68 19.60 -7.73
CA PRO A 216 18.14 20.03 -9.02
C PRO A 216 18.52 19.07 -10.17
N ASP A 217 19.64 18.38 -10.07
CA ASP A 217 20.13 17.40 -11.03
C ASP A 217 19.32 16.08 -11.04
N MET A 218 18.63 15.76 -9.97
CA MET A 218 17.74 14.58 -9.90
C MET A 218 16.31 14.89 -10.36
N TYR A 219 15.98 16.15 -10.50
CA TYR A 219 14.62 16.61 -10.71
C TYR A 219 14.00 16.20 -12.07
N PRO A 220 14.73 16.20 -13.19
CA PRO A 220 14.16 15.81 -14.47
C PRO A 220 14.01 14.30 -14.65
N LEU A 221 14.53 13.49 -13.73
CA LEU A 221 14.81 12.08 -13.99
C LEU A 221 13.58 11.19 -14.19
N ARG A 222 12.37 11.62 -13.90
CA ARG A 222 11.14 10.86 -14.26
C ARG A 222 9.89 11.72 -14.17
N ASN A 223 9.21 11.87 -15.25
CA ASN A 223 7.77 12.14 -15.46
C ASN A 223 6.90 12.52 -14.23
N TYR A 224 7.42 13.37 -13.35
CA TYR A 224 6.64 14.08 -12.35
C TYR A 224 5.94 15.30 -12.97
N LYS A 225 5.70 15.31 -14.28
CA LYS A 225 5.04 16.39 -15.02
C LYS A 225 3.76 16.85 -14.37
N TRP A 226 3.08 15.95 -13.69
CA TRP A 226 1.83 16.24 -12.99
C TRP A 226 2.02 16.93 -11.63
N PHE A 227 3.27 17.07 -11.11
CA PHE A 227 3.58 17.88 -9.92
C PHE A 227 3.98 19.32 -10.26
N ILE A 228 4.43 19.59 -11.48
CA ILE A 228 5.40 20.65 -11.79
C ILE A 228 4.77 21.90 -12.35
N GLU A 229 3.59 21.82 -12.96
CA GLU A 229 3.03 22.97 -13.66
C GLU A 229 2.21 23.85 -12.71
N PRO A 230 2.56 25.16 -12.55
CA PRO A 230 1.76 26.09 -11.75
C PRO A 230 0.29 26.15 -12.15
N ASN A 231 0.02 25.94 -13.44
CA ASN A 231 -1.33 25.89 -14.01
C ASN A 231 -2.04 24.54 -13.78
N TYR A 232 -1.35 23.54 -13.25
CA TYR A 232 -1.93 22.22 -13.00
C TYR A 232 -3.00 22.28 -11.90
N GLN A 233 -2.88 23.23 -10.97
CA GLN A 233 -3.87 23.44 -9.92
C GLN A 233 -5.25 23.80 -10.50
N LEU A 234 -5.30 24.66 -11.52
CA LEU A 234 -6.54 25.04 -12.21
C LEU A 234 -7.13 23.83 -12.98
N SER A 235 -6.29 23.11 -13.74
CA SER A 235 -6.73 21.92 -14.48
C SER A 235 -7.05 20.73 -13.56
N PHE A 236 -6.51 20.72 -12.33
CA PHE A 236 -6.76 19.68 -11.34
C PHE A 236 -8.18 19.76 -10.77
N TRP A 237 -8.73 20.97 -10.62
CA TRP A 237 -10.07 21.21 -10.10
C TRP A 237 -11.12 21.34 -11.19
N ASP A 238 -10.72 21.48 -12.47
CA ASP A 238 -11.64 21.44 -13.59
C ASP A 238 -12.26 20.05 -13.69
N GLU A 239 -13.58 19.99 -13.74
CA GLU A 239 -14.30 18.74 -13.99
C GLU A 239 -13.81 18.10 -15.29
N PRO A 240 -13.63 16.77 -15.31
CA PRO A 240 -13.30 16.09 -16.55
C PRO A 240 -14.45 16.36 -17.52
N LYS A 241 -14.19 17.09 -18.61
CA LYS A 241 -15.09 17.11 -19.73
C LYS A 241 -15.26 15.66 -20.16
N CYS A 242 -16.38 15.03 -19.78
CA CYS A 242 -16.80 13.76 -20.34
C CYS A 242 -16.98 13.97 -21.85
N THR A 243 -15.94 13.77 -22.61
CA THR A 243 -16.08 13.46 -24.04
C THR A 243 -16.43 11.98 -24.11
N ILE A 244 -17.72 11.70 -24.03
CA ILE A 244 -18.28 10.45 -24.53
C ILE A 244 -18.15 10.58 -26.07
N ASN A 245 -17.23 9.81 -26.62
CA ASN A 245 -17.22 9.40 -28.05
C ASN A 245 -17.22 7.87 -28.05
#